data_1cdbc0c9f847d134e0b767dc5dc7d5f2
#
_entry.id   1cdbc0c9f847d134e0b767dc5dc7d5f2
#
_cell.length_a   1.000
_cell.length_b   1.000
_cell.length_c   1.000
_cell.angle_alpha   90.00
_cell.angle_beta   90.00
_cell.angle_gamma   90.00
#
_symmetry.space_group_name_H-M   'P 1'
#
loop_
_entity.id
_entity.type
_entity.pdbx_description
1 polymer ?
#
loop_
_entity_poly.entity_id
_entity_poly.type
_entity_poly.pdbx_seq_one_letter_code
_entity_poly.pdbx_strand_id
1 'polypeptide(L)'
;INSSDFEREAQKEVRRLAEKPDWQSAIDKLEAKLAGFENRPAEEIKPIDEIRRKISDDCLKRASDSQGIYTLTVPTGGGKTLASLRYALHHAQKHNLDRIIYIIPYTSIIDQNAEEVRKIYCLDLKEDDNGEFHSCRECSECEKWVLEHHSNLEPEKQSWQDKLLSENWDKPIVFTTMVQFLDAWFGGGTRGARHI
;
A
#
# COMPACT_ATOMS: atom_id res chain seq x y z
N ILE A 1 -31.49 22.75 1.75
CA ILE A 1 -30.48 21.74 2.13
C ILE A 1 -29.16 22.34 1.75
N ASN A 2 -28.28 22.55 2.74
CA ASN A 2 -27.02 23.23 2.51
C ASN A 2 -26.07 22.26 1.76
N SER A 3 -25.34 22.73 0.76
CA SER A 3 -24.40 21.91 -0.04
C SER A 3 -23.44 21.09 0.86
N SER A 4 -23.05 21.66 1.99
CA SER A 4 -22.20 21.00 3.00
C SER A 4 -22.84 19.82 3.72
N ASP A 5 -24.17 19.79 3.83
CA ASP A 5 -24.87 18.67 4.48
C ASP A 5 -25.07 17.51 3.50
N PHE A 6 -25.28 17.82 2.23
CA PHE A 6 -25.33 16.81 1.16
C PHE A 6 -23.97 16.12 0.95
N GLU A 7 -22.89 16.91 0.95
CA GLU A 7 -21.53 16.36 0.86
C GLU A 7 -21.18 15.48 2.07
N ARG A 8 -21.59 15.88 3.28
CA ARG A 8 -21.42 15.07 4.50
C ARG A 8 -22.18 13.75 4.46
N GLU A 9 -23.41 13.78 3.96
CA GLU A 9 -24.26 12.60 3.83
C GLU A 9 -23.71 11.63 2.78
N ALA A 10 -23.30 12.16 1.59
CA ALA A 10 -22.65 11.39 0.54
C ALA A 10 -21.33 10.75 1.03
N GLN A 11 -20.51 11.47 1.78
CA GLN A 11 -19.28 10.95 2.36
C GLN A 11 -19.54 9.88 3.44
N LYS A 12 -20.60 10.01 4.24
CA LYS A 12 -20.99 8.98 5.19
C LYS A 12 -21.49 7.71 4.49
N GLU A 13 -22.20 7.88 3.38
CA GLU A 13 -22.72 6.76 2.58
C GLU A 13 -21.57 6.01 1.88
N VAL A 14 -20.61 6.74 1.28
CA VAL A 14 -19.38 6.14 0.70
C VAL A 14 -18.59 5.39 1.78
N ARG A 15 -18.49 5.93 3.00
CA ARG A 15 -17.83 5.24 4.11
C ARG A 15 -18.57 3.99 4.59
N ARG A 16 -19.91 3.98 4.58
CA ARG A 16 -20.71 2.79 4.91
C ARG A 16 -20.58 1.69 3.88
N LEU A 17 -20.31 2.06 2.63
CA LEU A 17 -20.12 1.15 1.50
C LEU A 17 -18.66 0.67 1.36
N ALA A 18 -17.70 1.27 2.08
CA ALA A 18 -16.33 0.76 2.13
C ALA A 18 -16.33 -0.56 2.92
N GLU A 19 -16.39 -1.66 2.21
CA GLU A 19 -16.17 -2.99 2.78
C GLU A 19 -14.80 -3.01 3.46
N LYS A 20 -14.72 -3.66 4.64
CA LYS A 20 -13.43 -3.88 5.28
C LYS A 20 -12.48 -4.58 4.31
N PRO A 21 -11.18 -4.23 4.32
CA PRO A 21 -10.22 -4.87 3.45
C PRO A 21 -10.17 -6.38 3.70
N ASP A 22 -10.20 -7.15 2.64
CA ASP A 22 -9.95 -8.58 2.69
C ASP A 22 -8.44 -8.83 2.80
N TRP A 23 -7.92 -8.61 4.02
CA TRP A 23 -6.50 -8.82 4.29
C TRP A 23 -6.02 -10.23 3.97
N GLN A 24 -6.88 -11.25 4.08
CA GLN A 24 -6.51 -12.60 3.74
C GLN A 24 -6.17 -12.73 2.25
N SER A 25 -7.01 -12.19 1.37
CA SER A 25 -6.74 -12.18 -0.07
C SER A 25 -5.45 -11.43 -0.41
N ALA A 26 -5.17 -10.32 0.29
CA ALA A 26 -3.93 -9.57 0.10
C ALA A 26 -2.69 -10.37 0.54
N ILE A 27 -2.79 -11.06 1.67
CA ILE A 27 -1.74 -11.93 2.21
C ILE A 27 -1.46 -13.08 1.26
N ASP A 28 -2.50 -13.78 0.79
CA ASP A 28 -2.34 -14.94 -0.10
C ASP A 28 -1.58 -14.58 -1.38
N LYS A 29 -1.88 -13.43 -1.97
CA LYS A 29 -1.16 -12.91 -3.15
C LYS A 29 0.31 -12.59 -2.84
N LEU A 30 0.60 -11.96 -1.71
CA LEU A 30 1.98 -11.69 -1.30
C LEU A 30 2.77 -12.97 -1.01
N GLU A 31 2.18 -13.90 -0.25
CA GLU A 31 2.84 -15.17 0.08
C GLU A 31 3.10 -16.00 -1.19
N ALA A 32 2.19 -16.02 -2.16
CA ALA A 32 2.40 -16.66 -3.46
C ALA A 32 3.60 -16.05 -4.21
N LYS A 33 3.74 -14.71 -4.20
CA LYS A 33 4.91 -14.03 -4.79
C LYS A 33 6.20 -14.40 -4.08
N LEU A 34 6.20 -14.42 -2.74
CA LEU A 34 7.38 -14.77 -1.94
C LEU A 34 7.79 -16.23 -2.17
N ALA A 35 6.84 -17.17 -2.22
CA ALA A 35 7.09 -18.56 -2.56
C ALA A 35 7.69 -18.73 -3.97
N GLY A 36 7.28 -17.89 -4.93
CA GLY A 36 7.88 -17.86 -6.26
C GLY A 36 9.38 -17.52 -6.25
N PHE A 37 9.83 -16.67 -5.33
CA PHE A 37 11.26 -16.41 -5.18
C PHE A 37 12.04 -17.58 -4.57
N GLU A 38 11.41 -18.35 -3.69
CA GLU A 38 12.02 -19.52 -3.05
C GLU A 38 12.10 -20.74 -3.97
N ASN A 39 11.14 -20.87 -4.89
CA ASN A 39 11.04 -21.99 -5.82
C ASN A 39 11.90 -21.82 -7.09
N ARG A 40 12.78 -20.80 -7.15
CA ARG A 40 13.72 -20.64 -8.26
C ARG A 40 14.77 -21.76 -8.26
N PRO A 41 15.34 -22.09 -9.44
CA PRO A 41 16.47 -23.03 -9.53
C PRO A 41 17.60 -22.62 -8.58
N ALA A 42 18.26 -23.60 -7.96
CA ALA A 42 19.32 -23.34 -6.98
C ALA A 42 20.47 -22.49 -7.54
N GLU A 43 20.70 -22.57 -8.84
CA GLU A 43 21.73 -21.82 -9.58
C GLU A 43 21.41 -20.31 -9.65
N GLU A 44 20.14 -19.94 -9.50
CA GLU A 44 19.67 -18.54 -9.54
C GLU A 44 19.60 -17.91 -8.14
N ILE A 45 19.68 -18.73 -7.08
CA ILE A 45 19.60 -18.25 -5.70
C ILE A 45 20.93 -17.62 -5.31
N LYS A 46 20.89 -16.33 -4.99
CA LYS A 46 22.04 -15.55 -4.53
C LYS A 46 22.09 -15.52 -2.98
N PRO A 47 23.29 -15.36 -2.38
CA PRO A 47 23.40 -15.21 -0.92
C PRO A 47 22.50 -14.12 -0.31
N ILE A 48 22.21 -13.06 -1.07
CA ILE A 48 21.31 -11.98 -0.65
C ILE A 48 19.85 -12.45 -0.51
N ASP A 49 19.45 -13.46 -1.26
CA ASP A 49 18.07 -13.96 -1.23
C ASP A 49 17.78 -14.72 0.07
N GLU A 50 18.76 -15.42 0.63
CA GLU A 50 18.67 -16.03 1.95
C GLU A 50 18.52 -14.98 3.06
N ILE A 51 19.27 -13.88 2.94
CA ILE A 51 19.17 -12.75 3.89
C ILE A 51 17.77 -12.11 3.78
N ARG A 52 17.27 -11.88 2.57
CA ARG A 52 15.93 -11.34 2.33
C ARG A 52 14.84 -12.23 2.93
N ARG A 53 14.95 -13.54 2.73
CA ARG A 53 14.03 -14.51 3.30
C ARG A 53 14.02 -14.44 4.83
N LYS A 54 15.20 -14.49 5.47
CA LYS A 54 15.32 -14.40 6.92
C LYS A 54 14.70 -13.13 7.48
N ILE A 55 14.95 -11.97 6.84
CA ILE A 55 14.34 -10.68 7.23
C ILE A 55 12.82 -10.74 7.11
N SER A 56 12.32 -11.28 6.00
CA SER A 56 10.88 -11.43 5.75
C SER A 56 10.22 -12.34 6.79
N ASP A 57 10.85 -13.46 7.15
CA ASP A 57 10.35 -14.39 8.16
C ASP A 57 10.36 -13.78 9.56
N ASP A 58 11.38 -13.00 9.89
CA ASP A 58 11.45 -12.30 11.18
C ASP A 58 10.37 -11.20 11.26
N CYS A 59 10.07 -10.52 10.16
CA CYS A 59 8.94 -9.60 10.06
C CYS A 59 7.61 -10.32 10.28
N LEU A 60 7.40 -11.47 9.63
CA LEU A 60 6.19 -12.27 9.81
C LEU A 60 5.99 -12.70 11.26
N LYS A 61 7.03 -13.22 11.93
CA LYS A 61 6.96 -13.62 13.34
C LYS A 61 6.52 -12.48 14.24
N ARG A 62 7.02 -11.26 13.99
CA ARG A 62 6.67 -10.06 14.75
C ARG A 62 5.29 -9.48 14.45
N ALA A 63 4.68 -9.85 13.33
CA ALA A 63 3.38 -9.34 12.94
C ALA A 63 2.26 -9.69 13.94
N SER A 64 2.44 -10.76 14.74
CA SER A 64 1.50 -11.15 15.80
C SER A 64 1.74 -10.47 17.14
N ASP A 65 2.81 -9.69 17.29
CA ASP A 65 3.08 -8.93 18.52
C ASP A 65 2.00 -7.87 18.77
N SER A 66 1.94 -7.32 19.97
CA SER A 66 1.00 -6.25 20.33
C SER A 66 1.22 -5.01 19.47
N GLN A 67 0.18 -4.17 19.34
CA GLN A 67 0.34 -2.85 18.72
C GLN A 67 1.37 -2.01 19.48
N GLY A 68 2.25 -1.32 18.75
CA GLY A 68 3.33 -0.55 19.34
C GLY A 68 4.25 0.09 18.29
N ILE A 69 5.39 0.56 18.73
CA ILE A 69 6.43 1.14 17.88
C ILE A 69 7.51 0.08 17.67
N TYR A 70 7.75 -0.24 16.40
CA TYR A 70 8.76 -1.22 15.99
C TYR A 70 9.75 -0.57 15.03
N THR A 71 10.98 -1.06 15.02
CA THR A 71 12.04 -0.61 14.11
C THR A 71 12.48 -1.76 13.23
N LEU A 72 12.67 -1.48 11.93
CA LEU A 72 13.23 -2.42 10.96
C LEU A 72 14.50 -1.83 10.37
N THR A 73 15.66 -2.33 10.85
CA THR A 73 16.96 -1.90 10.36
C THR A 73 17.52 -2.92 9.38
N VAL A 74 17.49 -2.58 8.09
CA VAL A 74 17.93 -3.44 7.01
C VAL A 74 18.74 -2.61 6.01
N PRO A 75 19.88 -3.12 5.50
CA PRO A 75 20.67 -2.42 4.51
C PRO A 75 19.90 -2.23 3.20
N THR A 76 20.35 -1.29 2.37
CA THR A 76 19.82 -1.09 1.03
C THR A 76 19.89 -2.39 0.22
N GLY A 77 18.84 -2.71 -0.53
CA GLY A 77 18.74 -3.97 -1.28
C GLY A 77 18.32 -5.19 -0.45
N GLY A 78 18.18 -5.07 0.87
CA GLY A 78 17.79 -6.16 1.78
C GLY A 78 16.29 -6.52 1.79
N GLY A 79 15.49 -6.06 0.81
CA GLY A 79 14.09 -6.48 0.69
C GLY A 79 13.11 -5.77 1.63
N LYS A 80 13.44 -4.57 2.12
CA LYS A 80 12.61 -3.81 3.08
C LYS A 80 11.15 -3.69 2.67
N THR A 81 10.88 -3.37 1.41
CA THR A 81 9.52 -3.10 0.92
C THR A 81 8.61 -4.31 1.11
N LEU A 82 9.02 -5.49 0.63
CA LEU A 82 8.20 -6.70 0.77
C LEU A 82 8.16 -7.23 2.19
N ALA A 83 9.27 -7.15 2.93
CA ALA A 83 9.30 -7.59 4.34
C ALA A 83 8.42 -6.72 5.23
N SER A 84 8.45 -5.39 5.06
CA SER A 84 7.56 -4.47 5.79
C SER A 84 6.11 -4.63 5.39
N LEU A 85 5.82 -4.91 4.12
CA LEU A 85 4.46 -5.19 3.66
C LEU A 85 3.93 -6.49 4.27
N ARG A 86 4.74 -7.55 4.31
CA ARG A 86 4.38 -8.84 4.95
C ARG A 86 4.02 -8.63 6.42
N TYR A 87 4.87 -7.89 7.15
CA TYR A 87 4.55 -7.50 8.52
C TYR A 87 3.22 -6.76 8.60
N ALA A 88 3.05 -5.70 7.81
CA ALA A 88 1.91 -4.79 7.90
C ALA A 88 0.58 -5.49 7.59
N LEU A 89 0.53 -6.35 6.57
CA LEU A 89 -0.67 -7.11 6.21
C LEU A 89 -1.09 -8.07 7.30
N HIS A 90 -0.16 -8.90 7.79
CA HIS A 90 -0.45 -9.85 8.86
C HIS A 90 -0.81 -9.14 10.18
N HIS A 91 -0.15 -8.02 10.49
CA HIS A 91 -0.46 -7.20 11.67
C HIS A 91 -1.84 -6.55 11.54
N ALA A 92 -2.17 -6.00 10.38
CA ALA A 92 -3.48 -5.41 10.12
C ALA A 92 -4.60 -6.46 10.23
N GLN A 93 -4.42 -7.65 9.69
CA GLN A 93 -5.36 -8.76 9.85
C GLN A 93 -5.52 -9.16 11.31
N LYS A 94 -4.41 -9.39 12.02
CA LYS A 94 -4.41 -9.82 13.42
C LYS A 94 -5.14 -8.85 14.34
N HIS A 95 -4.95 -7.56 14.12
CA HIS A 95 -5.49 -6.49 14.96
C HIS A 95 -6.74 -5.83 14.39
N ASN A 96 -7.30 -6.39 13.29
CA ASN A 96 -8.51 -5.90 12.63
C ASN A 96 -8.41 -4.41 12.26
N LEU A 97 -7.24 -3.99 11.75
CA LEU A 97 -6.99 -2.62 11.30
C LEU A 97 -7.59 -2.40 9.91
N ASP A 98 -7.98 -1.17 9.63
CA ASP A 98 -8.68 -0.83 8.40
C ASP A 98 -7.70 -0.37 7.29
N ARG A 99 -6.48 0.06 7.64
CA ARG A 99 -5.51 0.65 6.68
C ARG A 99 -4.07 0.41 7.06
N ILE A 100 -3.23 0.44 6.02
CA ILE A 100 -1.78 0.51 6.10
C ILE A 100 -1.36 1.83 5.43
N ILE A 101 -0.62 2.68 6.14
CA ILE A 101 -0.17 3.97 5.63
C ILE A 101 1.35 3.99 5.61
N TYR A 102 1.93 4.13 4.40
CA TYR A 102 3.35 4.34 4.20
C TYR A 102 3.65 5.83 4.06
N ILE A 103 4.39 6.37 5.02
CA ILE A 103 4.82 7.77 5.01
C ILE A 103 6.27 7.82 4.54
N ILE A 104 6.51 8.37 3.35
CA ILE A 104 7.79 8.34 2.66
C ILE A 104 8.23 9.77 2.35
N PRO A 105 9.51 10.14 2.63
CA PRO A 105 9.95 11.53 2.49
C PRO A 105 10.06 12.04 1.05
N TYR A 106 10.20 11.14 0.06
CA TYR A 106 10.43 11.49 -1.34
C TYR A 106 9.41 10.85 -2.27
N THR A 107 8.84 11.64 -3.18
CA THR A 107 7.81 11.18 -4.13
C THR A 107 8.32 10.07 -5.06
N SER A 108 9.56 10.18 -5.56
CA SER A 108 10.17 9.14 -6.40
C SER A 108 10.27 7.77 -5.72
N ILE A 109 10.42 7.74 -4.39
CA ILE A 109 10.43 6.50 -3.61
C ILE A 109 9.01 6.00 -3.39
N ILE A 110 8.03 6.91 -3.31
CA ILE A 110 6.60 6.52 -3.27
C ILE A 110 6.26 5.76 -4.53
N ASP A 111 6.55 6.31 -5.72
CA ASP A 111 6.25 5.68 -7.01
C ASP A 111 6.85 4.28 -7.11
N GLN A 112 8.12 4.12 -6.73
CA GLN A 112 8.80 2.83 -6.75
C GLN A 112 8.17 1.80 -5.78
N ASN A 113 7.89 2.20 -4.55
CA ASN A 113 7.34 1.28 -3.55
C ASN A 113 5.88 0.93 -3.87
N ALA A 114 5.08 1.90 -4.31
CA ALA A 114 3.70 1.67 -4.72
C ALA A 114 3.64 0.73 -5.93
N GLU A 115 4.54 0.90 -6.91
CA GLU A 115 4.65 0.03 -8.08
C GLU A 115 5.00 -1.41 -7.68
N GLU A 116 5.97 -1.62 -6.77
CA GLU A 116 6.30 -2.96 -6.27
C GLU A 116 5.13 -3.63 -5.56
N VAL A 117 4.33 -2.86 -4.82
CA VAL A 117 3.13 -3.36 -4.16
C VAL A 117 2.01 -3.64 -5.18
N ARG A 118 1.81 -2.77 -6.17
CA ARG A 118 0.83 -3.00 -7.24
C ARG A 118 1.13 -4.27 -8.04
N LYS A 119 2.39 -4.56 -8.33
CA LYS A 119 2.79 -5.80 -9.02
C LYS A 119 2.33 -7.08 -8.31
N ILE A 120 2.07 -7.04 -7.01
CA ILE A 120 1.54 -8.17 -6.25
C ILE A 120 0.07 -8.41 -6.56
N TYR A 121 -0.68 -7.32 -6.77
CA TYR A 121 -2.14 -7.36 -6.96
C TYR A 121 -2.54 -7.27 -8.44
N CYS A 122 -1.61 -6.96 -9.33
CA CYS A 122 -1.88 -6.84 -10.74
C CYS A 122 -2.14 -8.22 -11.37
N LEU A 123 -3.27 -8.34 -12.08
CA LEU A 123 -3.63 -9.55 -12.82
C LEU A 123 -2.92 -9.63 -14.17
N ASP A 124 -2.51 -8.48 -14.72
CA ASP A 124 -1.97 -8.35 -16.06
C ASP A 124 -0.73 -7.44 -16.03
N LEU A 125 0.42 -8.04 -15.69
CA LEU A 125 1.70 -7.34 -15.72
C LEU A 125 2.13 -7.11 -17.17
N LYS A 126 2.50 -5.86 -17.50
CA LYS A 126 3.05 -5.49 -18.81
C LYS A 126 4.58 -5.49 -18.74
N GLU A 127 5.19 -6.14 -19.71
CA GLU A 127 6.64 -6.11 -19.91
C GLU A 127 7.02 -4.93 -20.80
N ASP A 128 8.04 -4.17 -20.40
CA ASP A 128 8.58 -3.07 -21.22
C ASP A 128 9.68 -3.54 -22.17
N ASP A 129 10.21 -2.62 -22.98
CA ASP A 129 11.27 -2.90 -23.96
C ASP A 129 12.60 -3.36 -23.32
N ASN A 130 12.77 -3.18 -22.02
CA ASN A 130 13.95 -3.61 -21.26
C ASN A 130 13.75 -4.97 -20.56
N GLY A 131 12.57 -5.58 -20.71
CA GLY A 131 12.20 -6.83 -20.03
C GLY A 131 11.75 -6.62 -18.57
N GLU A 132 11.45 -5.38 -18.16
CA GLU A 132 10.92 -5.10 -16.82
C GLU A 132 9.41 -5.18 -16.81
N PHE A 133 8.88 -5.86 -15.79
CA PHE A 133 7.43 -5.98 -15.60
C PHE A 133 6.88 -4.80 -14.79
N HIS A 134 5.84 -4.18 -15.31
CA HIS A 134 5.11 -3.07 -14.68
C HIS A 134 3.65 -3.44 -14.40
N SER A 135 3.08 -2.86 -13.35
CA SER A 135 1.66 -2.97 -13.10
C SER A 135 0.86 -2.22 -14.17
N CYS A 136 -0.33 -2.70 -14.48
CA CYS A 136 -1.19 -2.07 -15.50
C CYS A 136 -1.83 -0.75 -15.04
N ARG A 137 -1.53 -0.23 -13.86
CA ARG A 137 -2.07 0.99 -13.22
C ARG A 137 -3.59 1.20 -13.31
N GLU A 138 -4.23 0.70 -14.37
CA GLU A 138 -5.66 0.85 -14.69
C GLU A 138 -6.49 -0.41 -14.38
N CYS A 139 -5.89 -1.47 -13.84
CA CYS A 139 -6.69 -2.64 -13.51
C CYS A 139 -7.44 -2.44 -12.18
N SER A 140 -8.69 -2.84 -12.18
CA SER A 140 -9.58 -2.72 -11.02
C SER A 140 -9.00 -3.34 -9.74
N GLU A 141 -8.22 -4.41 -9.88
CA GLU A 141 -7.57 -5.07 -8.72
C GLU A 141 -6.41 -4.25 -8.16
N CYS A 142 -5.57 -3.63 -9.00
CA CYS A 142 -4.49 -2.73 -8.53
C CYS A 142 -5.06 -1.50 -7.84
N GLU A 143 -6.06 -0.88 -8.47
CA GLU A 143 -6.73 0.32 -7.95
C GLU A 143 -7.46 0.06 -6.64
N LYS A 144 -8.00 -1.15 -6.46
CA LYS A 144 -8.68 -1.54 -5.22
C LYS A 144 -7.77 -1.50 -4.00
N TRP A 145 -6.48 -1.80 -4.16
CA TRP A 145 -5.58 -1.98 -3.03
C TRP A 145 -4.71 -0.76 -2.72
N VAL A 146 -4.22 -0.05 -3.72
CA VAL A 146 -3.12 0.91 -3.57
C VAL A 146 -3.55 2.31 -3.96
N LEU A 147 -3.36 3.27 -3.06
CA LEU A 147 -3.48 4.70 -3.30
C LEU A 147 -2.12 5.37 -3.17
N GLU A 148 -1.75 6.17 -4.16
CA GLU A 148 -0.67 7.16 -4.06
C GLU A 148 -1.29 8.53 -3.80
N HIS A 149 -0.80 9.22 -2.77
CA HIS A 149 -1.27 10.56 -2.43
C HIS A 149 -0.08 11.49 -2.19
N HIS A 150 0.30 12.24 -3.22
CA HIS A 150 1.36 13.23 -3.17
C HIS A 150 1.12 14.37 -4.18
N SER A 151 1.85 15.47 -4.06
CA SER A 151 1.63 16.71 -4.82
C SER A 151 1.94 16.63 -6.32
N ASN A 152 2.63 15.58 -6.78
CA ASN A 152 3.04 15.43 -8.19
C ASN A 152 2.02 14.66 -9.06
N LEU A 153 0.88 14.25 -8.49
CA LEU A 153 -0.18 13.63 -9.29
C LEU A 153 -0.86 14.71 -10.12
N GLU A 154 -0.81 14.57 -11.44
CA GLU A 154 -1.41 15.52 -12.40
C GLU A 154 -2.94 15.60 -12.20
N PRO A 155 -3.48 16.78 -11.83
CA PRO A 155 -4.92 16.92 -11.57
C PRO A 155 -5.79 16.66 -12.79
N GLU A 156 -5.20 16.78 -14.01
CA GLU A 156 -5.92 16.67 -15.28
C GLU A 156 -6.30 15.25 -15.68
N LYS A 157 -5.66 14.25 -15.08
CA LYS A 157 -5.92 12.82 -15.35
C LYS A 157 -6.80 12.13 -14.31
N GLN A 158 -7.17 12.84 -13.25
CA GLN A 158 -8.01 12.28 -12.18
C GLN A 158 -9.49 12.49 -12.49
N SER A 159 -10.25 11.40 -12.50
CA SER A 159 -11.71 11.49 -12.50
C SER A 159 -12.20 12.13 -11.19
N TRP A 160 -13.43 12.68 -11.19
CA TRP A 160 -14.04 13.21 -9.97
C TRP A 160 -14.10 12.16 -8.83
N GLN A 161 -14.31 10.91 -9.18
CA GLN A 161 -14.31 9.79 -8.25
C GLN A 161 -12.93 9.51 -7.66
N ASP A 162 -11.86 9.55 -8.47
CA ASP A 162 -10.47 9.38 -8.01
C ASP A 162 -10.06 10.50 -7.05
N LYS A 163 -10.53 11.71 -7.29
CA LYS A 163 -10.31 12.86 -6.42
C LYS A 163 -10.96 12.66 -5.05
N LEU A 164 -12.21 12.18 -5.00
CA LEU A 164 -12.90 11.86 -3.75
C LEU A 164 -12.21 10.71 -2.99
N LEU A 165 -11.79 9.67 -3.69
CA LEU A 165 -11.10 8.53 -3.09
C LEU A 165 -9.71 8.92 -2.56
N SER A 166 -8.97 9.78 -3.28
CA SER A 166 -7.68 10.30 -2.83
C SER A 166 -7.82 11.25 -1.64
N GLU A 167 -8.86 12.06 -1.62
CA GLU A 167 -9.17 12.98 -0.51
C GLU A 167 -9.57 12.26 0.78
N ASN A 168 -10.17 11.08 0.67
CA ASN A 168 -10.66 10.30 1.82
C ASN A 168 -9.72 9.19 2.27
N TRP A 169 -8.66 8.89 1.52
CA TRP A 169 -7.74 7.77 1.75
C TRP A 169 -8.49 6.42 1.91
N ASP A 170 -9.49 6.19 1.06
CA ASP A 170 -10.41 5.05 1.21
C ASP A 170 -9.83 3.70 0.76
N LYS A 171 -8.58 3.66 0.27
CA LYS A 171 -7.92 2.41 -0.12
C LYS A 171 -7.15 1.79 1.05
N PRO A 172 -7.03 0.46 1.07
CA PRO A 172 -6.39 -0.27 2.18
C PRO A 172 -4.92 0.06 2.39
N ILE A 173 -4.17 0.32 1.31
CA ILE A 173 -2.74 0.64 1.35
C ILE A 173 -2.53 2.02 0.75
N VAL A 174 -2.08 2.97 1.56
CA VAL A 174 -1.86 4.36 1.17
C VAL A 174 -0.38 4.68 1.23
N PHE A 175 0.15 5.21 0.13
CA PHE A 175 1.49 5.79 0.07
C PHE A 175 1.39 7.31 0.02
N THR A 176 2.03 7.99 0.97
CA THR A 176 1.94 9.44 1.08
C THR A 176 3.25 10.06 1.57
N THR A 177 3.37 11.39 1.43
CA THR A 177 4.48 12.12 2.02
C THR A 177 4.18 12.53 3.47
N MET A 178 5.24 12.84 4.24
CA MET A 178 5.08 13.37 5.60
C MET A 178 4.24 14.65 5.62
N VAL A 179 4.42 15.53 4.62
CA VAL A 179 3.69 16.80 4.53
C VAL A 179 2.19 16.54 4.37
N GLN A 180 1.82 15.69 3.40
CA GLN A 180 0.42 15.35 3.16
C GLN A 180 -0.23 14.62 4.35
N PHE A 181 0.53 13.75 5.01
CA PHE A 181 0.06 13.09 6.23
C PHE A 181 -0.20 14.09 7.36
N LEU A 182 0.72 15.01 7.61
CA LEU A 182 0.56 16.04 8.65
C LEU A 182 -0.58 17.01 8.32
N ASP A 183 -0.73 17.41 7.06
CA ASP A 183 -1.85 18.23 6.60
C ASP A 183 -3.20 17.52 6.81
N ALA A 184 -3.28 16.25 6.50
CA ALA A 184 -4.46 15.44 6.75
C ALA A 184 -4.76 15.33 8.25
N TRP A 185 -3.75 15.08 9.06
CA TRP A 185 -3.89 14.83 10.51
C TRP A 185 -4.15 16.08 11.31
N PHE A 186 -3.41 17.19 11.06
CA PHE A 186 -3.44 18.40 11.89
C PHE A 186 -4.34 19.52 11.39
N GLY A 187 -5.00 19.37 10.27
CA GLY A 187 -6.11 20.25 10.04
C GLY A 187 -6.09 21.15 8.83
N GLY A 188 -5.10 21.06 7.95
CA GLY A 188 -5.17 21.67 6.62
C GLY A 188 -5.89 20.78 5.60
N GLY A 189 -5.85 19.47 5.82
CA GLY A 189 -6.33 18.47 4.89
C GLY A 189 -7.85 18.40 4.71
N THR A 190 -8.26 17.73 3.69
CA THR A 190 -9.67 17.50 3.35
C THR A 190 -10.41 16.87 4.53
N ARG A 191 -11.68 17.20 4.67
CA ARG A 191 -12.51 16.74 5.81
C ARG A 191 -12.56 15.22 5.96
N GLY A 192 -12.36 14.46 4.87
CA GLY A 192 -12.37 13.01 4.86
C GLY A 192 -11.13 12.38 5.53
N ALA A 193 -9.95 12.95 5.30
CA ALA A 193 -8.70 12.44 5.86
C ALA A 193 -8.54 12.65 7.38
N ARG A 194 -9.33 13.54 7.99
CA ARG A 194 -9.31 13.83 9.45
C ARG A 194 -9.92 12.74 10.33
N HIS A 195 -10.45 11.69 9.76
CA HIS A 195 -11.15 10.63 10.50
C HIS A 195 -10.45 9.27 10.36
N ILE A 196 -9.13 9.30 10.11
CA ILE A 196 -8.26 8.13 10.07
C ILE A 196 -8.03 7.60 11.50
#